data_56d028c4641739c606fd3fa3d3e58bd2
#
_entry.id   56d028c4641739c606fd3fa3d3e58bd2
#
_cell.length_a   1.000
_cell.length_b   1.000
_cell.length_c   1.000
_cell.angle_alpha   90.00
_cell.angle_beta   90.00
_cell.angle_gamma   90.00
#
_symmetry.space_group_name_H-M   'P 1'
#
loop_
_entity.id
_entity.type
_entity.pdbx_description
1 polymer ?
#
loop_
_entity_poly.entity_id
_entity_poly.type
_entity_poly.pdbx_seq_one_letter_code
_entity_poly.pdbx_strand_id
1 'polypeptide(L)'
;WPTIDKVGKELNMSDVIKQVCLSQAALETGYGSSALMVKAHALFGIKASKTWKGKVYSAKTNEVYAGIEQTVSATFRAYDTVADSVRDYFKLLQGKRYKEALTAKTVEDAVHIIVKGGYATDPRYAEKVIGIYKQVIVGAMPVVKAKVEQVKPASDDIDKLAHEVLRGKYGNGEQRKKLLGTNYAAVQHRVNIFLRGGK
;
A
#
# COMPACT_ATOMS: atom_id res chain seq x y z
N TRP A 1 8.86 5.52 0.55
CA TRP A 1 9.91 4.59 0.09
C TRP A 1 11.24 4.73 0.86
N PRO A 2 11.85 5.94 1.03
CA PRO A 2 13.17 6.05 1.67
C PRO A 2 13.25 5.37 3.04
N THR A 3 12.23 5.50 3.88
CA THR A 3 12.19 4.87 5.21
C THR A 3 12.13 3.34 5.11
N ILE A 4 11.30 2.79 4.21
CA ILE A 4 11.19 1.35 4.01
C ILE A 4 12.50 0.77 3.46
N ASP A 5 13.10 1.44 2.47
CA ASP A 5 14.38 1.01 1.90
C ASP A 5 15.52 1.06 2.93
N LYS A 6 15.59 2.14 3.72
CA LYS A 6 16.60 2.28 4.79
C LYS A 6 16.47 1.16 5.83
N VAL A 7 15.28 0.99 6.41
CA VAL A 7 15.03 -0.04 7.44
C VAL A 7 15.18 -1.45 6.85
N GLY A 8 14.74 -1.66 5.61
CA GLY A 8 14.92 -2.93 4.91
C GLY A 8 16.39 -3.30 4.71
N LYS A 9 17.25 -2.35 4.35
CA LYS A 9 18.71 -2.55 4.28
C LYS A 9 19.32 -2.84 5.64
N GLU A 10 18.94 -2.10 6.69
CA GLU A 10 19.38 -2.35 8.07
C GLU A 10 19.07 -3.79 8.53
N LEU A 11 17.95 -4.34 8.08
CA LEU A 11 17.47 -5.68 8.47
C LEU A 11 17.72 -6.78 7.41
N ASN A 12 18.50 -6.50 6.38
CA ASN A 12 18.82 -7.40 5.27
C ASN A 12 17.58 -7.98 4.57
N MET A 13 16.53 -7.18 4.40
CA MET A 13 15.33 -7.57 3.66
C MET A 13 15.60 -7.48 2.15
N SER A 14 15.13 -8.50 1.42
CA SER A 14 15.21 -8.51 -0.05
C SER A 14 14.41 -7.38 -0.68
N ASP A 15 14.73 -7.00 -1.91
CA ASP A 15 13.96 -5.99 -2.65
C ASP A 15 12.51 -6.42 -2.84
N VAL A 16 12.25 -7.72 -3.02
CA VAL A 16 10.89 -8.30 -3.06
C VAL A 16 10.11 -7.92 -1.80
N ILE A 17 10.69 -8.17 -0.63
CA ILE A 17 10.01 -7.90 0.65
C ILE A 17 9.84 -6.38 0.90
N LYS A 18 10.79 -5.56 0.50
CA LYS A 18 10.66 -4.09 0.58
C LYS A 18 9.53 -3.57 -0.32
N GLN A 19 9.36 -4.16 -1.52
CA GLN A 19 8.27 -3.83 -2.43
C GLN A 19 6.90 -4.30 -1.91
N VAL A 20 6.82 -5.49 -1.30
CA VAL A 20 5.62 -5.94 -0.60
C VAL A 20 5.26 -4.98 0.52
N CYS A 21 6.22 -4.62 1.37
CA CYS A 21 6.05 -3.68 2.48
C CYS A 21 5.48 -2.34 1.98
N LEU A 22 6.04 -1.79 0.88
CA LEU A 22 5.56 -0.53 0.30
C LEU A 22 4.12 -0.66 -0.23
N SER A 23 3.81 -1.76 -0.92
CA SER A 23 2.49 -1.98 -1.51
C SER A 23 1.41 -2.16 -0.44
N GLN A 24 1.72 -2.89 0.63
CA GLN A 24 0.82 -3.03 1.78
C GLN A 24 0.67 -1.70 2.52
N ALA A 25 1.77 -0.97 2.78
CA ALA A 25 1.69 0.35 3.41
C ALA A 25 0.82 1.33 2.60
N ALA A 26 0.92 1.32 1.28
CA ALA A 26 0.08 2.14 0.42
C ALA A 26 -1.40 1.75 0.53
N LEU A 27 -1.72 0.46 0.54
CA LEU A 27 -3.09 -0.04 0.70
C LEU A 27 -3.68 0.33 2.06
N GLU A 28 -2.98 -0.03 3.14
CA GLU A 28 -3.44 0.12 4.53
C GLU A 28 -3.61 1.58 4.95
N THR A 29 -2.79 2.46 4.39
CA THR A 29 -2.81 3.88 4.76
C THR A 29 -3.58 4.76 3.80
N GLY A 30 -4.15 4.20 2.72
CA GLY A 30 -4.70 5.02 1.65
C GLY A 30 -3.66 6.03 1.14
N TYR A 31 -2.47 5.54 0.84
CA TYR A 31 -1.31 6.34 0.39
C TYR A 31 -0.87 7.39 1.43
N GLY A 32 -0.88 7.03 2.71
CA GLY A 32 -0.39 7.87 3.81
C GLY A 32 -1.42 8.84 4.40
N SER A 33 -2.70 8.70 4.05
CA SER A 33 -3.78 9.60 4.50
C SER A 33 -4.58 9.09 5.69
N SER A 34 -4.42 7.81 6.09
CA SER A 34 -5.23 7.23 7.16
C SER A 34 -4.96 7.87 8.52
N ALA A 35 -6.01 8.00 9.34
CA ALA A 35 -5.88 8.52 10.70
C ALA A 35 -4.90 7.70 11.56
N LEU A 36 -4.84 6.38 11.33
CA LEU A 36 -3.95 5.47 12.04
C LEU A 36 -2.48 5.78 11.71
N MET A 37 -2.17 6.05 10.44
CA MET A 37 -0.83 6.47 10.02
C MET A 37 -0.47 7.85 10.58
N VAL A 38 -1.36 8.83 10.44
CA VAL A 38 -1.10 10.22 10.82
C VAL A 38 -0.94 10.40 12.33
N LYS A 39 -1.77 9.71 13.14
CA LYS A 39 -1.82 9.87 14.61
C LYS A 39 -0.98 8.86 15.37
N ALA A 40 -0.70 7.71 14.78
CA ALA A 40 -0.04 6.60 15.46
C ALA A 40 1.22 6.09 14.73
N HIS A 41 1.63 6.70 13.63
CA HIS A 41 2.72 6.27 12.75
C HIS A 41 2.62 4.78 12.33
N ALA A 42 1.39 4.23 12.34
CA ALA A 42 1.13 2.82 12.07
C ALA A 42 0.77 2.61 10.60
N LEU A 43 1.69 2.04 9.84
CA LEU A 43 1.53 1.81 8.40
C LEU A 43 0.70 0.58 8.05
N PHE A 44 0.61 -0.42 8.95
CA PHE A 44 0.15 -1.76 8.60
C PHE A 44 -1.08 -2.23 9.37
N GLY A 45 -1.71 -1.38 10.16
CA GLY A 45 -2.90 -1.74 10.92
C GLY A 45 -2.72 -2.96 11.84
N ILE A 46 -1.52 -3.19 12.39
CA ILE A 46 -1.25 -4.36 13.22
C ILE A 46 -1.98 -4.21 14.54
N LYS A 47 -2.88 -5.15 14.84
CA LYS A 47 -3.62 -5.17 16.11
C LYS A 47 -2.66 -5.40 17.29
N ALA A 48 -2.87 -4.69 18.37
CA ALA A 48 -2.14 -4.89 19.62
C ALA A 48 -2.65 -6.17 20.31
N SER A 49 -1.77 -7.17 20.41
CA SER A 49 -2.07 -8.39 21.17
C SER A 49 -1.89 -8.16 22.67
N LYS A 50 -2.35 -9.10 23.50
CA LYS A 50 -2.12 -9.08 24.96
C LYS A 50 -0.63 -9.04 25.34
N THR A 51 0.25 -9.50 24.46
CA THR A 51 1.70 -9.51 24.67
C THR A 51 2.40 -8.24 24.19
N TRP A 52 1.70 -7.36 23.48
CA TRP A 52 2.24 -6.08 23.06
C TRP A 52 2.47 -5.15 24.25
N LYS A 53 3.67 -4.62 24.38
CA LYS A 53 4.08 -3.71 25.49
C LYS A 53 4.32 -2.26 25.04
N GLY A 54 4.20 -1.99 23.73
CA GLY A 54 4.37 -0.66 23.17
C GLY A 54 3.10 0.19 23.26
N LYS A 55 3.17 1.38 22.68
CA LYS A 55 2.04 2.31 22.58
C LYS A 55 0.89 1.70 21.77
N VAL A 56 -0.31 2.15 22.06
CA VAL A 56 -1.51 1.70 21.37
C VAL A 56 -2.37 2.88 20.92
N TYR A 57 -3.13 2.66 19.85
CA TYR A 57 -4.13 3.58 19.33
C TYR A 57 -5.44 2.84 19.10
N SER A 58 -6.53 3.34 19.66
CA SER A 58 -7.86 2.75 19.50
C SER A 58 -8.62 3.48 18.38
N ALA A 59 -9.14 2.71 17.44
CA ALA A 59 -9.93 3.23 16.33
C ALA A 59 -11.13 2.33 16.03
N LYS A 60 -12.17 2.91 15.45
CA LYS A 60 -13.27 2.14 14.87
C LYS A 60 -12.78 1.54 13.55
N THR A 61 -13.05 0.26 13.33
CA THR A 61 -12.75 -0.46 12.09
C THR A 61 -13.92 -1.34 11.69
N ASN A 62 -14.10 -1.57 10.41
CA ASN A 62 -15.09 -2.51 9.92
C ASN A 62 -14.46 -3.90 9.83
N GLU A 63 -15.10 -4.86 10.46
CA GLU A 63 -14.70 -6.27 10.46
C GLU A 63 -15.84 -7.11 9.92
N VAL A 64 -15.52 -8.20 9.23
CA VAL A 64 -16.52 -9.14 8.72
C VAL A 64 -16.54 -10.38 9.63
N TYR A 65 -17.64 -10.58 10.35
CA TYR A 65 -17.88 -11.77 11.17
C TYR A 65 -19.05 -12.57 10.56
N ALA A 66 -18.78 -13.81 10.22
CA ALA A 66 -19.78 -14.69 9.59
C ALA A 66 -20.50 -14.06 8.37
N GLY A 67 -19.75 -13.30 7.54
CA GLY A 67 -20.27 -12.62 6.36
C GLY A 67 -21.00 -11.29 6.64
N ILE A 68 -21.10 -10.87 7.91
CA ILE A 68 -21.76 -9.61 8.30
C ILE A 68 -20.68 -8.57 8.63
N GLU A 69 -20.74 -7.42 7.96
CA GLU A 69 -19.89 -6.27 8.26
C GLU A 69 -20.35 -5.58 9.54
N GLN A 70 -19.44 -5.39 10.48
CA GLN A 70 -19.71 -4.73 11.76
C GLN A 70 -18.62 -3.71 12.06
N THR A 71 -19.03 -2.53 12.54
CA THR A 71 -18.07 -1.53 13.03
C THR A 71 -17.74 -1.85 14.50
N VAL A 72 -16.48 -2.20 14.74
CA VAL A 72 -15.95 -2.52 16.06
C VAL A 72 -14.84 -1.58 16.48
N SER A 73 -14.66 -1.39 17.79
CA SER A 73 -13.47 -0.70 18.29
C SER A 73 -12.32 -1.69 18.37
N ALA A 74 -11.22 -1.39 17.69
CA ALA A 74 -10.01 -2.20 17.71
C ALA A 74 -8.82 -1.38 18.21
N THR A 75 -7.91 -2.06 18.90
CA THR A 75 -6.68 -1.46 19.42
C THR A 75 -5.51 -1.88 18.53
N PHE A 76 -4.84 -0.92 17.96
CA PHE A 76 -3.71 -1.09 17.05
C PHE A 76 -2.39 -0.72 17.74
N ARG A 77 -1.30 -1.31 17.28
CA ARG A 77 0.04 -0.88 17.69
C ARG A 77 0.30 0.54 17.21
N ALA A 78 0.88 1.37 18.08
CA ALA A 78 1.27 2.74 17.78
C ALA A 78 2.78 2.90 18.00
N TYR A 79 3.41 3.80 17.26
CA TYR A 79 4.86 3.93 17.20
C TYR A 79 5.28 5.38 17.37
N ASP A 80 6.52 5.60 17.78
CA ASP A 80 7.10 6.94 17.85
C ASP A 80 7.49 7.46 16.48
N THR A 81 7.89 6.57 15.58
CA THR A 81 8.25 6.92 14.20
C THR A 81 7.69 5.92 13.19
N VAL A 82 7.56 6.36 11.95
CA VAL A 82 7.23 5.47 10.81
C VAL A 82 8.25 4.34 10.66
N ALA A 83 9.52 4.62 10.95
CA ALA A 83 10.58 3.60 10.89
C ALA A 83 10.34 2.45 11.89
N ASP A 84 9.81 2.75 13.07
CA ASP A 84 9.51 1.74 14.09
C ASP A 84 8.34 0.84 13.64
N SER A 85 7.34 1.41 12.96
CA SER A 85 6.27 0.64 12.34
C SER A 85 6.81 -0.32 11.26
N VAL A 86 7.75 0.14 10.44
CA VAL A 86 8.41 -0.70 9.43
C VAL A 86 9.24 -1.80 10.05
N ARG A 87 10.01 -1.51 11.13
CA ARG A 87 10.79 -2.52 11.85
C ARG A 87 9.89 -3.60 12.45
N ASP A 88 8.79 -3.19 13.06
CA ASP A 88 7.85 -4.13 13.68
C ASP A 88 7.16 -5.01 12.63
N TYR A 89 6.82 -4.46 11.47
CA TYR A 89 6.30 -5.23 10.33
C TYR A 89 7.31 -6.26 9.83
N PHE A 90 8.56 -5.90 9.61
CA PHE A 90 9.58 -6.86 9.20
C PHE A 90 9.81 -7.96 10.26
N LYS A 91 9.78 -7.60 11.54
CA LYS A 91 9.82 -8.56 12.64
C LYS A 91 8.60 -9.50 12.63
N LEU A 92 7.43 -9.00 12.33
CA LEU A 92 6.22 -9.82 12.16
C LEU A 92 6.40 -10.85 11.03
N LEU A 93 6.99 -10.44 9.89
CA LEU A 93 7.24 -11.35 8.78
C LEU A 93 8.28 -12.45 9.08
N GLN A 94 9.18 -12.24 10.03
CA GLN A 94 10.12 -13.27 10.51
C GLN A 94 9.44 -14.35 11.36
N GLY A 95 8.21 -14.11 11.81
CA GLY A 95 7.43 -15.06 12.57
C GLY A 95 7.06 -16.31 11.76
N LYS A 96 6.84 -17.43 12.47
CA LYS A 96 6.57 -18.77 11.88
C LYS A 96 5.49 -18.74 10.78
N ARG A 97 4.49 -17.87 10.88
CA ARG A 97 3.36 -17.78 9.94
C ARG A 97 3.74 -17.20 8.58
N TYR A 98 4.76 -16.36 8.53
CA TYR A 98 5.09 -15.54 7.35
C TYR A 98 6.52 -15.73 6.85
N LYS A 99 7.38 -16.40 7.60
CA LYS A 99 8.82 -16.51 7.29
C LYS A 99 9.15 -17.03 5.89
N GLU A 100 8.29 -17.86 5.32
CA GLU A 100 8.46 -18.38 3.96
C GLU A 100 8.42 -17.26 2.91
N ALA A 101 7.67 -16.17 3.16
CA ALA A 101 7.62 -15.02 2.27
C ALA A 101 8.98 -14.35 2.12
N LEU A 102 9.86 -14.42 3.13
CA LEU A 102 11.19 -13.80 3.10
C LEU A 102 12.11 -14.38 2.02
N THR A 103 11.84 -15.62 1.57
CA THR A 103 12.61 -16.33 0.54
C THR A 103 11.95 -16.31 -0.84
N ALA A 104 10.76 -15.71 -0.94
CA ALA A 104 10.02 -15.61 -2.19
C ALA A 104 10.83 -14.84 -3.26
N LYS A 105 10.70 -15.28 -4.50
CA LYS A 105 11.43 -14.69 -5.64
C LYS A 105 10.65 -13.59 -6.34
N THR A 106 9.33 -13.56 -6.16
CA THR A 106 8.44 -12.54 -6.72
C THR A 106 7.60 -11.89 -5.64
N VAL A 107 7.12 -10.67 -5.91
CA VAL A 107 6.20 -9.95 -5.01
C VAL A 107 4.88 -10.70 -4.90
N GLU A 108 4.40 -11.25 -6.00
CA GLU A 108 3.18 -12.03 -6.06
C GLU A 108 3.24 -13.24 -5.13
N ASP A 109 4.31 -14.04 -5.20
CA ASP A 109 4.49 -15.21 -4.32
C ASP A 109 4.55 -14.79 -2.84
N ALA A 110 5.34 -13.76 -2.53
CA ALA A 110 5.45 -13.25 -1.17
C ALA A 110 4.09 -12.81 -0.61
N VAL A 111 3.30 -12.07 -1.40
CA VAL A 111 1.96 -11.61 -1.00
C VAL A 111 1.03 -12.79 -0.77
N HIS A 112 1.02 -13.79 -1.66
CA HIS A 112 0.18 -14.99 -1.48
C HIS A 112 0.55 -15.77 -0.21
N ILE A 113 1.84 -15.93 0.09
CA ILE A 113 2.30 -16.59 1.32
C ILE A 113 1.84 -15.80 2.56
N ILE A 114 1.96 -14.47 2.55
CA ILE A 114 1.54 -13.60 3.66
C ILE A 114 0.02 -13.72 3.89
N VAL A 115 -0.78 -13.69 2.82
CA VAL A 115 -2.24 -13.84 2.91
C VAL A 115 -2.63 -15.23 3.40
N LYS A 116 -2.01 -16.29 2.87
CA LYS A 116 -2.20 -17.68 3.33
C LYS A 116 -1.84 -17.82 4.82
N GLY A 117 -0.85 -17.09 5.31
CA GLY A 117 -0.49 -16.97 6.72
C GLY A 117 -1.55 -16.25 7.57
N GLY A 118 -2.63 -15.73 6.98
CA GLY A 118 -3.74 -15.07 7.67
C GLY A 118 -3.45 -13.62 8.05
N TYR A 119 -2.75 -12.89 7.21
CA TYR A 119 -2.49 -11.46 7.41
C TYR A 119 -3.76 -10.63 7.29
N ALA A 120 -4.63 -10.98 6.36
CA ALA A 120 -5.92 -10.30 6.13
C ALA A 120 -7.05 -11.31 5.95
N THR A 121 -8.27 -10.89 6.26
CA THR A 121 -9.50 -11.66 6.09
C THR A 121 -10.22 -11.36 4.77
N ASP A 122 -9.87 -10.27 4.09
CA ASP A 122 -10.43 -9.91 2.79
C ASP A 122 -9.92 -10.89 1.71
N PRO A 123 -10.81 -11.65 1.03
CA PRO A 123 -10.41 -12.61 0.01
C PRO A 123 -9.70 -11.97 -1.19
N ARG A 124 -9.94 -10.68 -1.45
CA ARG A 124 -9.30 -9.92 -2.52
C ARG A 124 -8.05 -9.14 -2.08
N TYR A 125 -7.56 -9.39 -0.86
CA TYR A 125 -6.42 -8.64 -0.33
C TYR A 125 -5.17 -8.81 -1.19
N ALA A 126 -4.84 -10.03 -1.59
CA ALA A 126 -3.69 -10.30 -2.45
C ALA A 126 -3.78 -9.54 -3.78
N GLU A 127 -4.95 -9.59 -4.43
CA GLU A 127 -5.19 -8.87 -5.68
C GLU A 127 -4.98 -7.36 -5.54
N LYS A 128 -5.47 -6.76 -4.45
CA LYS A 128 -5.31 -5.33 -4.17
C LYS A 128 -3.84 -4.95 -3.98
N VAL A 129 -3.08 -5.71 -3.18
CA VAL A 129 -1.65 -5.44 -2.93
C VAL A 129 -0.84 -5.60 -4.21
N ILE A 130 -1.06 -6.67 -4.97
CA ILE A 130 -0.37 -6.94 -6.24
C ILE A 130 -0.74 -5.86 -7.29
N GLY A 131 -2.00 -5.42 -7.31
CA GLY A 131 -2.43 -4.33 -8.17
C GLY A 131 -1.68 -3.03 -7.90
N ILE A 132 -1.50 -2.67 -6.63
CA ILE A 132 -0.70 -1.51 -6.22
C ILE A 132 0.77 -1.68 -6.62
N TYR A 133 1.36 -2.85 -6.39
CA TYR A 133 2.72 -3.16 -6.81
C TYR A 133 2.92 -2.91 -8.31
N LYS A 134 2.05 -3.48 -9.14
CA LYS A 134 2.15 -3.35 -10.62
C LYS A 134 1.95 -1.91 -11.08
N GLN A 135 1.00 -1.19 -10.52
CA GLN A 135 0.66 0.16 -10.96
C GLN A 135 1.63 1.23 -10.44
N VAL A 136 2.05 1.12 -9.18
CA VAL A 136 2.79 2.19 -8.49
C VAL A 136 4.28 1.93 -8.49
N ILE A 137 4.71 0.70 -8.30
CA ILE A 137 6.13 0.38 -8.12
C ILE A 137 6.76 0.00 -9.46
N VAL A 138 6.17 -0.93 -10.20
CA VAL A 138 6.69 -1.34 -11.52
C VAL A 138 6.51 -0.21 -12.53
N GLY A 139 5.36 0.46 -12.53
CA GLY A 139 5.09 1.61 -13.40
C GLY A 139 5.94 2.86 -13.10
N ALA A 140 6.49 2.99 -11.88
CA ALA A 140 7.35 4.11 -11.48
C ALA A 140 8.85 3.82 -11.58
N MET A 141 9.26 2.56 -11.81
CA MET A 141 10.69 2.24 -12.02
C MET A 141 11.14 2.72 -13.39
N PRO A 142 12.26 3.45 -13.50
CA PRO A 142 12.88 3.68 -14.80
C PRO A 142 13.24 2.32 -15.40
N VAL A 143 12.63 2.00 -16.53
CA VAL A 143 12.88 0.76 -17.27
C VAL A 143 14.35 0.72 -17.62
N VAL A 144 15.15 -0.09 -16.94
CA VAL A 144 16.45 -0.54 -17.47
C VAL A 144 16.09 -1.37 -18.69
N LYS A 145 16.45 -0.85 -19.87
CA LYS A 145 16.09 -1.38 -21.18
C LYS A 145 16.47 -2.85 -21.32
N ALA A 146 15.50 -3.76 -21.16
CA ALA A 146 15.47 -5.00 -21.90
C ALA A 146 14.34 -4.86 -22.92
N LYS A 147 14.68 -4.99 -24.21
CA LYS A 147 13.81 -4.83 -25.37
C LYS A 147 12.49 -5.57 -25.20
N VAL A 148 11.38 -4.84 -25.03
CA VAL A 148 10.06 -5.22 -25.52
C VAL A 148 9.45 -3.94 -26.09
N GLU A 149 9.09 -3.99 -27.37
CA GLU A 149 8.51 -2.89 -28.12
C GLU A 149 7.08 -2.59 -27.62
N GLN A 150 6.88 -1.28 -27.40
CA GLN A 150 5.63 -0.48 -27.50
C GLN A 150 4.42 -0.86 -26.61
N VAL A 151 3.85 0.08 -25.85
CA VAL A 151 3.25 1.38 -26.15
C VAL A 151 3.36 2.30 -24.92
N LYS A 152 3.91 3.52 -25.06
CA LYS A 152 3.93 4.62 -24.10
C LYS A 152 2.65 5.44 -24.21
N PRO A 153 1.94 5.74 -23.10
CA PRO A 153 1.27 7.04 -23.01
C PRO A 153 2.30 8.04 -22.48
N ALA A 154 2.50 9.13 -23.20
CA ALA A 154 3.43 10.19 -22.84
C ALA A 154 3.01 10.82 -21.49
N SER A 155 4.00 11.30 -20.68
CA SER A 155 3.76 12.05 -19.45
C SER A 155 2.82 13.25 -19.68
N ASP A 156 2.88 13.84 -20.85
CA ASP A 156 2.02 14.94 -21.29
C ASP A 156 0.53 14.56 -21.35
N ASP A 157 0.21 13.29 -21.61
CA ASP A 157 -1.18 12.81 -21.64
C ASP A 157 -1.78 12.69 -20.23
N ILE A 158 -1.00 12.26 -19.23
CA ILE A 158 -1.49 12.15 -17.85
C ILE A 158 -1.71 13.52 -17.23
N ASP A 159 -0.81 14.46 -17.46
CA ASP A 159 -0.96 15.86 -16.99
C ASP A 159 -2.16 16.54 -17.65
N LYS A 160 -2.34 16.34 -18.95
CA LYS A 160 -3.52 16.82 -19.69
C LYS A 160 -4.81 16.24 -19.12
N LEU A 161 -4.87 14.92 -18.91
CA LEU A 161 -6.02 14.26 -18.32
C LEU A 161 -6.27 14.73 -16.87
N ALA A 162 -5.22 14.97 -16.08
CA ALA A 162 -5.35 15.50 -14.72
C ALA A 162 -5.94 16.92 -14.72
N HIS A 163 -5.52 17.78 -15.62
CA HIS A 163 -6.11 19.12 -15.79
C HIS A 163 -7.57 19.05 -16.27
N GLU A 164 -7.91 18.09 -17.13
CA GLU A 164 -9.29 17.88 -17.56
C GLU A 164 -10.18 17.36 -16.41
N VAL A 165 -9.65 16.54 -15.52
CA VAL A 165 -10.33 16.11 -14.27
C VAL A 165 -10.60 17.31 -13.37
N LEU A 166 -9.61 18.20 -13.19
CA LEU A 166 -9.77 19.41 -12.39
C LEU A 166 -10.84 20.37 -12.97
N ARG A 167 -11.04 20.35 -14.29
CA ARG A 167 -12.13 21.10 -14.96
C ARG A 167 -13.48 20.38 -14.94
N GLY A 168 -13.58 19.21 -14.28
CA GLY A 168 -14.83 18.48 -14.10
C GLY A 168 -15.24 17.56 -15.26
N LYS A 169 -14.43 17.41 -16.31
CA LYS A 169 -14.78 16.67 -17.54
C LYS A 169 -15.12 15.19 -17.30
N TYR A 170 -14.56 14.56 -16.27
CA TYR A 170 -14.72 13.14 -15.96
C TYR A 170 -15.64 12.85 -14.78
N GLY A 171 -16.36 13.85 -14.26
CA GLY A 171 -17.24 13.70 -13.09
C GLY A 171 -16.49 13.24 -11.83
N ASN A 172 -17.17 12.50 -10.93
CA ASN A 172 -16.64 12.07 -9.65
C ASN A 172 -16.79 10.54 -9.43
N GLY A 173 -16.00 9.99 -8.49
CA GLY A 173 -16.16 8.62 -8.00
C GLY A 173 -16.10 7.56 -9.11
N GLU A 174 -17.07 6.67 -9.13
CA GLU A 174 -17.12 5.54 -10.08
C GLU A 174 -17.24 5.96 -11.54
N GLN A 175 -17.92 7.09 -11.82
CA GLN A 175 -18.01 7.63 -13.19
C GLN A 175 -16.63 7.99 -13.71
N ARG A 176 -15.81 8.68 -12.89
CA ARG A 176 -14.43 9.03 -13.25
C ARG A 176 -13.56 7.79 -13.47
N LYS A 177 -13.69 6.78 -12.62
CA LYS A 177 -12.97 5.51 -12.78
C LYS A 177 -13.32 4.83 -14.11
N LYS A 178 -14.61 4.78 -14.43
CA LYS A 178 -15.10 4.17 -15.68
C LYS A 178 -14.57 4.89 -16.92
N LEU A 179 -14.58 6.23 -16.90
CA LEU A 179 -14.17 7.04 -18.04
C LEU A 179 -12.66 7.08 -18.25
N LEU A 180 -11.87 7.06 -17.19
CA LEU A 180 -10.40 7.07 -17.27
C LEU A 180 -9.81 5.66 -17.40
N GLY A 181 -10.56 4.61 -17.10
CA GLY A 181 -10.13 3.22 -17.24
C GLY A 181 -8.78 2.97 -16.54
N THR A 182 -7.84 2.39 -17.29
CA THR A 182 -6.48 2.08 -16.80
C THR A 182 -5.67 3.32 -16.37
N ASN A 183 -6.01 4.49 -16.88
CA ASN A 183 -5.31 5.74 -16.55
C ASN A 183 -5.80 6.37 -15.23
N TYR A 184 -6.90 5.87 -14.64
CA TYR A 184 -7.52 6.48 -13.46
C TYR A 184 -6.54 6.72 -12.30
N ALA A 185 -5.75 5.69 -11.95
CA ALA A 185 -4.84 5.78 -10.80
C ALA A 185 -3.73 6.84 -11.01
N ALA A 186 -3.12 6.85 -12.19
CA ALA A 186 -2.07 7.80 -12.54
C ALA A 186 -2.60 9.23 -12.61
N VAL A 187 -3.76 9.42 -13.24
CA VAL A 187 -4.42 10.72 -13.36
C VAL A 187 -4.86 11.24 -12.00
N GLN A 188 -5.46 10.41 -11.15
CA GLN A 188 -5.89 10.82 -9.82
C GLN A 188 -4.69 11.18 -8.92
N HIS A 189 -3.59 10.46 -9.03
CA HIS A 189 -2.35 10.81 -8.33
C HIS A 189 -1.87 12.22 -8.75
N ARG A 190 -1.83 12.51 -10.04
CA ARG A 190 -1.39 13.81 -10.56
C ARG A 190 -2.34 14.95 -10.16
N VAL A 191 -3.65 14.70 -10.18
CA VAL A 191 -4.66 15.63 -9.64
C VAL A 191 -4.38 16.00 -8.19
N ASN A 192 -4.04 15.00 -7.36
CA ASN A 192 -3.74 15.22 -5.95
C ASN A 192 -2.45 16.05 -5.75
N ILE A 193 -1.46 15.91 -6.63
CA ILE A 193 -0.24 16.75 -6.63
C ILE A 193 -0.63 18.21 -6.94
N PHE A 194 -1.40 18.45 -8.00
CA PHE A 194 -1.84 19.80 -8.37
C PHE A 194 -2.65 20.48 -7.27
N LEU A 195 -3.55 19.75 -6.61
CA LEU A 195 -4.35 20.30 -5.50
C LEU A 195 -3.52 20.65 -4.26
N ARG A 196 -2.32 20.07 -4.11
CA ARG A 196 -1.38 20.36 -3.01
C ARG A 196 -0.35 21.43 -3.36
N GLY A 197 -0.49 22.12 -4.50
CA GLY A 197 0.43 23.19 -4.94
C GLY A 197 1.73 22.68 -5.56
N GLY A 198 1.82 21.41 -5.96
CA GLY A 198 2.93 20.86 -6.74
C GLY A 198 2.81 21.28 -8.22
N LYS A 199 3.91 21.80 -8.78
CA LYS A 199 4.05 22.02 -10.23
C LYS A 199 4.38 20.72 -10.94
#